data_86460530a4c33ff9d87e4749fdd232c7
#
_entry.id   86460530a4c33ff9d87e4749fdd232c7
#
_cell.length_a   1.000
_cell.length_b   1.000
_cell.length_c   1.000
_cell.angle_alpha   90.00
_cell.angle_beta   90.00
_cell.angle_gamma   90.00
#
_symmetry.space_group_name_H-M   'P 1'
#
loop_
_entity.id
_entity.type
_entity.pdbx_description
1 polymer ?
#
loop_
_entity_poly.entity_id
_entity_poly.type
_entity_poly.pdbx_seq_one_letter_code
_entity_poly.pdbx_strand_id
1 'polypeptide(L)'
;MNCAPPPSRQLSPEKYSPRPRRLAAAIRAALPRLNQQDCDLTVRRVFQALRIAVNDEFSALETFLRNLPACLNPAGRVAILTFHSGEDRRVKRAFASGLRDGYYAEIAPEIIRPTAEERHFNPRSVPAKLRWARRAAFEA
;
A
#
# COMPACT_ATOMS: atom_id res chain seq x y z
N MET A 1 44.83 -9.85 -23.40
CA MET A 1 43.50 -9.99 -24.04
C MET A 1 42.58 -8.98 -23.38
N ASN A 2 42.38 -7.81 -24.00
CA ASN A 2 41.51 -6.76 -23.50
C ASN A 2 40.08 -7.03 -23.98
N CYS A 3 39.22 -7.42 -23.06
CA CYS A 3 37.79 -7.55 -23.33
C CYS A 3 37.12 -6.21 -23.10
N ALA A 4 36.79 -5.50 -24.17
CA ALA A 4 36.03 -4.25 -24.09
C ALA A 4 34.58 -4.52 -23.64
N PRO A 5 33.99 -3.72 -22.76
CA PRO A 5 32.59 -3.90 -22.35
C PRO A 5 31.67 -3.62 -23.56
N PRO A 6 30.50 -4.30 -23.63
CA PRO A 6 29.55 -4.07 -24.71
C PRO A 6 28.98 -2.64 -24.65
N PRO A 7 28.64 -2.03 -25.79
CA PRO A 7 28.12 -0.67 -25.82
C PRO A 7 26.79 -0.59 -25.06
N SER A 8 26.71 0.33 -24.11
CA SER A 8 25.49 0.69 -23.41
C SER A 8 24.44 1.13 -24.46
N ARG A 9 23.34 0.37 -24.56
CA ARG A 9 22.18 0.74 -25.36
C ARG A 9 21.61 2.02 -24.80
N GLN A 10 21.97 3.15 -25.39
CA GLN A 10 21.30 4.42 -25.16
C GLN A 10 19.85 4.29 -25.68
N LEU A 11 18.93 4.11 -24.75
CA LEU A 11 17.50 4.18 -25.03
C LEU A 11 17.15 5.65 -25.30
N SER A 12 16.81 5.96 -26.53
CA SER A 12 16.42 7.28 -26.99
C SER A 12 15.27 7.80 -26.12
N PRO A 13 15.30 9.08 -25.64
CA PRO A 13 14.25 9.65 -24.78
C PRO A 13 12.87 9.75 -25.45
N GLU A 14 12.77 9.61 -26.77
CA GLU A 14 11.50 9.63 -27.51
C GLU A 14 10.59 8.41 -27.29
N LYS A 15 11.09 7.31 -26.75
CA LYS A 15 10.25 6.14 -26.43
C LYS A 15 9.50 6.21 -25.09
N TYR A 16 9.77 7.23 -24.29
CA TYR A 16 9.04 7.50 -23.04
C TYR A 16 7.86 8.46 -23.26
N SER A 17 7.11 8.24 -24.32
CA SER A 17 5.82 8.90 -24.54
C SER A 17 4.83 8.52 -23.42
N PRO A 18 3.87 9.39 -23.08
CA PRO A 18 3.06 9.33 -21.86
C PRO A 18 2.10 8.15 -21.85
N ARG A 19 2.62 6.93 -21.69
CA ARG A 19 1.84 5.69 -21.58
C ARG A 19 0.71 5.80 -20.54
N PRO A 20 0.90 6.45 -19.37
CA PRO A 20 -0.19 6.65 -18.42
C PRO A 20 -1.37 7.44 -18.99
N ARG A 21 -1.11 8.53 -19.72
CA ARG A 21 -2.18 9.35 -20.35
C ARG A 21 -2.93 8.59 -21.42
N ARG A 22 -2.23 7.80 -22.24
CA ARG A 22 -2.86 6.96 -23.28
C ARG A 22 -3.74 5.87 -22.67
N LEU A 23 -3.28 5.21 -21.62
CA LEU A 23 -4.06 4.21 -20.88
C LEU A 23 -5.30 4.86 -20.25
N ALA A 24 -5.14 6.00 -19.58
CA ALA A 24 -6.28 6.73 -19.02
C ALA A 24 -7.32 7.12 -20.09
N ALA A 25 -6.87 7.57 -21.27
CA ALA A 25 -7.76 7.88 -22.38
C ALA A 25 -8.47 6.63 -22.92
N ALA A 26 -7.75 5.51 -23.04
CA ALA A 26 -8.35 4.24 -23.48
C ALA A 26 -9.41 3.73 -22.50
N ILE A 27 -9.15 3.83 -21.19
CA ILE A 27 -10.12 3.44 -20.15
C ILE A 27 -11.37 4.32 -20.25
N ARG A 28 -11.22 5.64 -20.39
CA ARG A 28 -12.37 6.56 -20.55
C ARG A 28 -13.18 6.26 -21.81
N ALA A 29 -12.50 5.99 -22.92
CA ALA A 29 -13.15 5.63 -24.18
C ALA A 29 -13.95 4.32 -24.10
N ALA A 30 -13.50 3.36 -23.27
CA ALA A 30 -14.20 2.10 -23.05
C ALA A 30 -15.43 2.23 -22.13
N LEU A 31 -15.64 3.37 -21.49
CA LEU A 31 -16.69 3.60 -20.49
C LEU A 31 -17.61 4.79 -20.85
N PRO A 32 -18.21 4.82 -22.06
CA PRO A 32 -18.95 5.99 -22.55
C PRO A 32 -20.25 6.27 -21.78
N ARG A 33 -20.72 5.32 -20.97
CA ARG A 33 -21.97 5.46 -20.19
C ARG A 33 -21.76 5.97 -18.77
N LEU A 34 -20.51 6.09 -18.31
CA LEU A 34 -20.20 6.62 -16.98
C LEU A 34 -20.11 8.15 -17.01
N ASN A 35 -20.58 8.80 -15.94
CA ASN A 35 -20.32 10.21 -15.73
C ASN A 35 -18.82 10.45 -15.50
N GLN A 36 -18.37 11.70 -15.58
CA GLN A 36 -16.96 12.08 -15.48
C GLN A 36 -16.33 11.63 -14.14
N GLN A 37 -17.06 11.77 -13.03
CA GLN A 37 -16.55 11.44 -11.70
C GLN A 37 -16.32 9.94 -11.54
N ASP A 38 -17.27 9.10 -11.97
CA ASP A 38 -17.16 7.65 -11.90
C ASP A 38 -16.10 7.12 -12.87
N CYS A 39 -15.95 7.76 -14.02
CA CYS A 39 -14.92 7.46 -14.99
C CYS A 39 -13.52 7.72 -14.41
N ASP A 40 -13.30 8.88 -13.79
CA ASP A 40 -12.05 9.24 -13.17
C ASP A 40 -11.73 8.34 -11.95
N LEU A 41 -12.74 7.95 -11.18
CA LEU A 41 -12.59 6.98 -10.10
C LEU A 41 -12.15 5.61 -10.65
N THR A 42 -12.75 5.17 -11.76
CA THR A 42 -12.39 3.91 -12.42
C THR A 42 -10.95 3.95 -12.94
N VAL A 43 -10.55 5.04 -13.59
CA VAL A 43 -9.15 5.24 -14.02
C VAL A 43 -8.19 5.10 -12.84
N ARG A 44 -8.45 5.77 -11.71
CA ARG A 44 -7.63 5.68 -10.50
C ARG A 44 -7.54 4.24 -9.97
N ARG A 45 -8.65 3.50 -9.94
CA ARG A 45 -8.70 2.10 -9.50
C ARG A 45 -7.89 1.17 -10.40
N VAL A 46 -7.96 1.36 -11.70
CA VAL A 46 -7.16 0.57 -12.66
C VAL A 46 -5.67 0.83 -12.47
N PHE A 47 -5.25 2.10 -12.35
CA PHE A 47 -3.86 2.43 -12.09
C PHE A 47 -3.36 1.87 -10.74
N GLN A 48 -4.19 1.93 -9.70
CA GLN A 48 -3.88 1.33 -8.40
C GLN A 48 -3.70 -0.19 -8.52
N ALA A 49 -4.60 -0.88 -9.21
CA ALA A 49 -4.51 -2.32 -9.41
C ALA A 49 -3.24 -2.71 -10.17
N LEU A 50 -2.90 -1.97 -11.22
CA LEU A 50 -1.66 -2.19 -11.98
C LEU A 50 -0.41 -1.97 -11.11
N ARG A 51 -0.38 -0.91 -10.31
CA ARG A 51 0.74 -0.64 -9.40
C ARG A 51 0.95 -1.78 -8.41
N ILE A 52 -0.14 -2.23 -7.78
CA ILE A 52 -0.12 -3.34 -6.82
C ILE A 52 0.41 -4.62 -7.50
N ALA A 53 -0.09 -4.92 -8.72
CA ALA A 53 0.31 -6.13 -9.44
C ALA A 53 1.76 -6.08 -9.91
N VAL A 54 2.23 -4.95 -10.42
CA VAL A 54 3.60 -4.81 -10.94
C VAL A 54 4.63 -4.80 -9.81
N ASN A 55 4.32 -4.17 -8.68
CA ASN A 55 5.24 -4.04 -7.55
C ASN A 55 5.11 -5.19 -6.53
N ASP A 56 4.15 -6.08 -6.72
CA ASP A 56 3.82 -7.15 -5.76
C ASP A 56 3.64 -6.62 -4.32
N GLU A 57 2.98 -5.47 -4.19
CA GLU A 57 2.87 -4.71 -2.92
C GLU A 57 2.25 -5.55 -1.80
N PHE A 58 1.32 -6.44 -2.12
CA PHE A 58 0.65 -7.25 -1.12
C PHE A 58 1.53 -8.37 -0.57
N SER A 59 2.32 -9.05 -1.41
CA SER A 59 3.28 -10.07 -0.93
C SER A 59 4.36 -9.44 -0.06
N ALA A 60 4.86 -8.27 -0.45
CA ALA A 60 5.83 -7.53 0.35
C ALA A 60 5.25 -7.14 1.73
N LEU A 61 4.01 -6.61 1.75
CA LEU A 61 3.32 -6.27 3.01
C LEU A 61 3.08 -7.51 3.88
N GLU A 62 2.63 -8.62 3.30
CA GLU A 62 2.38 -9.87 4.04
C GLU A 62 3.67 -10.46 4.61
N THR A 63 4.76 -10.40 3.85
CA THR A 63 6.09 -10.82 4.33
C THR A 63 6.57 -9.94 5.47
N PHE A 64 6.43 -8.62 5.35
CA PHE A 64 6.73 -7.68 6.42
C PHE A 64 5.92 -7.99 7.69
N LEU A 65 4.59 -8.14 7.57
CA LEU A 65 3.70 -8.39 8.70
C LEU A 65 4.01 -9.72 9.40
N ARG A 66 4.42 -10.75 8.67
CA ARG A 66 4.82 -12.06 9.21
C ARG A 66 6.09 -11.97 10.06
N ASN A 67 7.07 -11.19 9.61
CA ASN A 67 8.36 -11.06 10.30
C ASN A 67 8.35 -9.96 11.38
N LEU A 68 7.35 -9.08 11.38
CA LEU A 68 7.26 -7.92 12.25
C LEU A 68 7.39 -8.26 13.75
N PRO A 69 6.74 -9.32 14.30
CA PRO A 69 6.88 -9.63 15.72
C PRO A 69 8.32 -9.89 16.13
N ALA A 70 9.10 -10.57 15.28
CA ALA A 70 10.51 -10.85 15.57
C ALA A 70 11.41 -9.61 15.52
N CYS A 71 10.98 -8.56 14.80
CA CYS A 71 11.73 -7.32 14.68
C CYS A 71 11.47 -6.32 15.82
N LEU A 72 10.44 -6.56 16.64
CA LEU A 72 10.11 -5.68 17.76
C LEU A 72 10.81 -6.14 19.05
N ASN A 73 11.24 -5.23 19.88
CA ASN A 73 11.65 -5.54 21.24
C ASN A 73 10.48 -6.05 22.08
N PRO A 74 10.69 -6.84 23.15
CA PRO A 74 9.65 -7.17 24.13
C PRO A 74 8.92 -5.90 24.59
N ALA A 75 7.59 -5.94 24.65
CA ALA A 75 6.70 -4.79 24.89
C ALA A 75 6.80 -3.63 23.86
N GLY A 76 7.57 -3.79 22.80
CA GLY A 76 7.70 -2.81 21.71
C GLY A 76 6.38 -2.54 21.01
N ARG A 77 6.21 -1.33 20.51
CA ARG A 77 5.00 -0.89 19.81
C ARG A 77 5.28 -0.68 18.33
N VAL A 78 4.27 -0.96 17.52
CA VAL A 78 4.26 -0.69 16.09
C VAL A 78 2.96 0.00 15.73
N ALA A 79 3.04 0.98 14.82
CA ALA A 79 1.88 1.62 14.23
C ALA A 79 2.03 1.56 12.70
N ILE A 80 0.98 1.14 12.00
CA ILE A 80 0.95 1.00 10.55
C ILE A 80 -0.16 1.89 9.99
N LEU A 81 0.24 2.81 9.11
CA LEU A 81 -0.66 3.69 8.38
C LEU A 81 -0.90 3.10 6.99
N THR A 82 -2.16 2.92 6.64
CA THR A 82 -2.60 2.42 5.34
C THR A 82 -3.52 3.42 4.66
N PHE A 83 -3.58 3.40 3.34
CA PHE A 83 -4.36 4.36 2.54
C PHE A 83 -5.47 3.70 1.72
N HIS A 84 -5.51 2.36 1.64
CA HIS A 84 -6.60 1.66 0.98
C HIS A 84 -7.03 0.40 1.73
N SER A 85 -8.24 -0.07 1.41
CA SER A 85 -8.87 -1.17 2.15
C SER A 85 -8.15 -2.52 2.01
N GLY A 86 -7.41 -2.73 0.93
CA GLY A 86 -6.64 -3.96 0.72
C GLY A 86 -5.49 -4.11 1.69
N GLU A 87 -4.74 -3.02 1.93
CA GLU A 87 -3.65 -2.96 2.93
C GLU A 87 -4.23 -3.09 4.35
N ASP A 88 -5.23 -2.27 4.68
CA ASP A 88 -5.85 -2.26 6.00
C ASP A 88 -6.39 -3.64 6.43
N ARG A 89 -7.00 -4.38 5.48
CA ARG A 89 -7.51 -5.73 5.73
C ARG A 89 -6.38 -6.70 6.09
N ARG A 90 -5.22 -6.60 5.45
CA ARG A 90 -4.05 -7.44 5.73
C ARG A 90 -3.46 -7.12 7.10
N VAL A 91 -3.27 -5.84 7.41
CA VAL A 91 -2.80 -5.39 8.73
C VAL A 91 -3.75 -5.85 9.83
N LYS A 92 -5.06 -5.63 9.66
CA LYS A 92 -6.09 -6.10 10.62
C LYS A 92 -5.98 -7.59 10.90
N ARG A 93 -5.88 -8.41 9.84
CA ARG A 93 -5.80 -9.88 9.96
C ARG A 93 -4.50 -10.31 10.66
N ALA A 94 -3.37 -9.72 10.27
CA ALA A 94 -2.07 -10.04 10.86
C ALA A 94 -2.03 -9.69 12.35
N PHE A 95 -2.51 -8.53 12.75
CA PHE A 95 -2.56 -8.14 14.16
C PHE A 95 -3.53 -9.01 14.97
N ALA A 96 -4.71 -9.32 14.42
CA ALA A 96 -5.67 -10.19 15.08
C ALA A 96 -5.16 -11.66 15.23
N SER A 97 -4.44 -12.16 14.22
CA SER A 97 -3.77 -13.46 14.31
C SER A 97 -2.67 -13.42 15.37
N GLY A 98 -1.77 -12.45 15.28
CA GLY A 98 -0.67 -12.33 16.24
C GLY A 98 -1.11 -12.12 17.69
N LEU A 99 -2.28 -11.50 17.93
CA LEU A 99 -2.88 -11.43 19.28
C LEU A 99 -3.33 -12.81 19.76
N ARG A 100 -4.00 -13.59 18.91
CA ARG A 100 -4.43 -14.95 19.26
C ARG A 100 -3.26 -15.90 19.50
N ASP A 101 -2.21 -15.74 18.69
CA ASP A 101 -1.02 -16.58 18.70
C ASP A 101 -0.01 -16.15 19.79
N GLY A 102 -0.33 -15.12 20.60
CA GLY A 102 0.50 -14.64 21.72
C GLY A 102 1.66 -13.73 21.34
N TYR A 103 1.86 -13.40 20.06
CA TYR A 103 2.93 -12.47 19.63
C TYR A 103 2.67 -11.04 20.07
N TYR A 104 1.41 -10.62 20.10
CA TYR A 104 0.98 -9.30 20.57
C TYR A 104 0.19 -9.43 21.86
N ALA A 105 0.50 -8.59 22.84
CA ALA A 105 -0.26 -8.47 24.10
C ALA A 105 -1.49 -7.58 23.93
N GLU A 106 -1.46 -6.67 22.95
CA GLU A 106 -2.50 -5.70 22.73
C GLU A 106 -2.49 -5.22 21.29
N ILE A 107 -3.67 -4.95 20.74
CA ILE A 107 -3.84 -4.32 19.41
C ILE A 107 -4.88 -3.20 19.49
N ALA A 108 -4.84 -2.29 18.54
CA ALA A 108 -5.86 -1.26 18.40
C ALA A 108 -7.26 -1.90 18.31
N PRO A 109 -8.18 -1.62 19.24
CA PRO A 109 -9.54 -2.19 19.22
C PRO A 109 -10.30 -1.71 17.98
N GLU A 110 -10.07 -0.46 17.60
CA GLU A 110 -10.68 0.16 16.44
C GLU A 110 -9.64 0.84 15.55
N ILE A 111 -10.08 1.19 14.35
CA ILE A 111 -9.28 1.93 13.38
C ILE A 111 -9.22 3.40 13.78
N ILE A 112 -8.02 3.96 13.85
CA ILE A 112 -7.83 5.39 14.06
C ILE A 112 -7.87 6.08 12.71
N ARG A 113 -8.73 7.08 12.59
CA ARG A 113 -8.90 7.88 11.36
C ARG A 113 -8.48 9.32 11.61
N PRO A 114 -8.13 10.07 10.55
CA PRO A 114 -7.81 11.47 10.66
C PRO A 114 -9.02 12.26 11.19
N THR A 115 -8.75 13.28 11.99
CA THR A 115 -9.75 14.21 12.51
C THR A 115 -10.43 15.00 11.38
N ALA A 116 -11.54 15.66 11.68
CA ALA A 116 -12.20 16.55 10.72
C ALA A 116 -11.27 17.70 10.31
N GLU A 117 -10.53 18.24 11.27
CA GLU A 117 -9.55 19.30 11.05
C GLU A 117 -8.41 18.85 10.14
N GLU A 118 -7.79 17.69 10.42
CA GLU A 118 -6.74 17.13 9.57
C GLU A 118 -7.24 16.89 8.15
N ARG A 119 -8.45 16.37 7.96
CA ARG A 119 -9.03 16.16 6.62
C ARG A 119 -9.25 17.46 5.86
N HIS A 120 -9.55 18.55 6.59
CA HIS A 120 -9.71 19.88 5.99
C HIS A 120 -8.37 20.44 5.49
N PHE A 121 -7.34 20.43 6.35
CA PHE A 121 -6.01 20.94 5.98
C PHE A 121 -5.20 20.01 5.08
N ASN A 122 -5.43 18.70 5.16
CA ASN A 122 -4.75 17.69 4.36
C ASN A 122 -5.75 16.72 3.72
N PRO A 123 -6.37 17.06 2.59
CA PRO A 123 -7.33 16.18 1.90
C PRO A 123 -6.78 14.78 1.55
N ARG A 124 -5.45 14.62 1.47
CA ARG A 124 -4.82 13.31 1.23
C ARG A 124 -4.93 12.38 2.42
N SER A 125 -5.21 12.87 3.63
CA SER A 125 -5.41 12.07 4.84
C SER A 125 -6.75 11.32 4.84
N VAL A 126 -7.73 11.73 4.06
CA VAL A 126 -9.10 11.17 4.06
C VAL A 126 -9.16 9.64 4.02
N PRO A 127 -8.40 8.92 3.17
CA PRO A 127 -8.40 7.47 3.14
C PRO A 127 -7.54 6.83 4.24
N ALA A 128 -6.76 7.60 4.99
CA ALA A 128 -5.80 7.09 5.96
C ALA A 128 -6.47 6.30 7.09
N LYS A 129 -5.81 5.23 7.48
CA LYS A 129 -6.24 4.30 8.53
C LYS A 129 -5.01 3.86 9.32
N LEU A 130 -4.99 4.17 10.61
CA LEU A 130 -3.92 3.77 11.51
C LEU A 130 -4.36 2.60 12.38
N ARG A 131 -3.52 1.58 12.45
CA ARG A 131 -3.61 0.49 13.41
C ARG A 131 -2.30 0.35 14.15
N TRP A 132 -2.38 -0.06 15.42
CA TRP A 132 -1.19 -0.32 16.24
C TRP A 132 -1.29 -1.66 16.94
N ALA A 133 -0.14 -2.19 17.32
CA ALA A 133 0.00 -3.37 18.15
C ALA A 133 1.16 -3.19 19.12
N ARG A 134 1.11 -3.90 20.25
CA ARG A 134 2.19 -3.99 21.24
C ARG A 134 2.63 -5.44 21.37
N ARG A 135 3.92 -5.69 21.15
CA ARG A 135 4.48 -7.04 21.31
C ARG A 135 4.30 -7.52 22.76
N ALA A 136 4.08 -8.83 22.95
CA ALA A 136 4.12 -9.45 24.26
C ALA A 136 5.49 -9.24 24.93
N ALA A 137 5.49 -9.11 26.25
CA ALA A 137 6.72 -8.89 27.02
C ALA A 137 7.57 -10.18 27.15
N PHE A 138 6.93 -11.36 26.97
CA PHE A 138 7.58 -12.66 27.02
C PHE A 138 7.58 -13.30 25.63
N GLU A 139 8.60 -14.11 25.35
CA GLU A 139 8.59 -14.96 24.15
C GLU A 139 7.50 -16.04 24.33
N ALA A 140 6.69 -16.21 23.27
CA ALA A 140 5.68 -17.26 23.23
C ALA A 140 6.33 -18.62 23.04
#